data_c9de427babd1e92c604a19cc958dc308
#
_entry.id   c9de427babd1e92c604a19cc958dc308
#
_cell.length_a   1.000
_cell.length_b   1.000
_cell.length_c   1.000
_cell.angle_alpha   90.00
_cell.angle_beta   90.00
_cell.angle_gamma   90.00
#
_symmetry.space_group_name_H-M   'P 1'
#
loop_
_entity.id
_entity.type
_entity.pdbx_description
1 polymer ?
#
loop_
_entity_poly.entity_id
_entity_poly.type
_entity_poly.pdbx_seq_one_letter_code
_entity_poly.pdbx_strand_id
1 'polypeptide(L)'
;MRFEFSERVKALPPYLFAEIENIIRRKRSEGADRISLSIGDPDLPPPKIVLDSLKEEIDKPENHRYSFSEGEYEFRLAVSEWYKKRFNVNLDPNKEVITLIGSKEGLCNIARAFLNEGDRVLVPDPAYPVYANGSTILSGGVPIYVPLLEENGFLPHLENVNVDRVKMMFVNYPNNPTAATVTLRELKELVGFALDNNIILCYDNAYSEITFQDYRAPSVLQIDEAREIAVEFHSCSKTFNMTGSRIGFAVGNERLIEGLRKVKSQTDSGPPKYIQLAAAKALRTYEEENPPKFVKEINQIYYRRAQLLVRELKSLGLECQMPKATFYVWAKCGGSSVDFIKKMLEVNVVAAPGIGFGKQGEGYVRFSLTCPEDKIKEACERLRSIL
;
A
#
# COMPACT_ATOMS: atom_id res chain seq x y z
N MET A 1 34.46 18.31 13.08
CA MET A 1 33.71 17.06 13.32
C MET A 1 33.00 16.71 12.02
N ARG A 2 33.24 15.54 11.43
CA ARG A 2 32.48 15.07 10.25
C ARG A 2 31.31 14.27 10.74
N PHE A 3 30.10 14.67 10.34
CA PHE A 3 28.89 13.90 10.62
C PHE A 3 28.77 12.77 9.58
N GLU A 4 28.82 11.54 10.02
CA GLU A 4 28.63 10.37 9.15
C GLU A 4 27.27 9.74 9.41
N PHE A 5 26.64 9.24 8.34
CA PHE A 5 25.41 8.43 8.46
C PHE A 5 25.72 7.11 9.14
N SER A 6 24.73 6.58 9.86
CA SER A 6 24.82 5.20 10.37
C SER A 6 24.91 4.20 9.22
N GLU A 7 25.47 3.02 9.47
CA GLU A 7 25.58 1.97 8.43
C GLU A 7 24.24 1.59 7.85
N ARG A 8 23.17 1.59 8.66
CA ARG A 8 21.80 1.33 8.21
C ARG A 8 21.30 2.38 7.20
N VAL A 9 21.67 3.63 7.38
CA VAL A 9 21.31 4.72 6.43
C VAL A 9 22.17 4.63 5.17
N LYS A 10 23.46 4.29 5.29
CA LYS A 10 24.35 4.08 4.13
C LYS A 10 23.90 2.89 3.27
N ALA A 11 23.30 1.87 3.88
CA ALA A 11 22.79 0.68 3.18
C ALA A 11 21.49 0.92 2.39
N LEU A 12 20.81 2.05 2.58
CA LEU A 12 19.59 2.35 1.84
C LEU A 12 19.89 2.65 0.37
N PRO A 13 19.20 2.01 -0.58
CA PRO A 13 19.25 2.41 -1.98
C PRO A 13 18.60 3.80 -2.16
N PRO A 14 18.91 4.50 -3.26
CA PRO A 14 18.18 5.71 -3.64
C PRO A 14 16.67 5.48 -3.66
N TYR A 15 15.92 6.41 -3.08
CA TYR A 15 14.45 6.25 -3.02
C TYR A 15 13.83 6.65 -4.37
N LEU A 16 13.43 5.66 -5.16
CA LEU A 16 12.93 5.82 -6.52
C LEU A 16 11.88 6.93 -6.67
N PHE A 17 10.91 7.00 -5.76
CA PHE A 17 9.85 8.00 -5.85
C PHE A 17 10.36 9.42 -5.67
N ALA A 18 11.41 9.63 -4.87
CA ALA A 18 12.05 10.93 -4.74
C ALA A 18 12.81 11.31 -6.03
N GLU A 19 13.44 10.36 -6.70
CA GLU A 19 14.09 10.60 -8.01
C GLU A 19 13.06 10.98 -9.07
N ILE A 20 11.94 10.25 -9.15
CA ILE A 20 10.83 10.57 -10.05
C ILE A 20 10.28 11.97 -9.73
N GLU A 21 10.04 12.28 -8.45
CA GLU A 21 9.58 13.61 -8.04
C GLU A 21 10.55 14.72 -8.42
N ASN A 22 11.87 14.50 -8.29
CA ASN A 22 12.88 15.46 -8.69
C ASN A 22 12.88 15.71 -10.20
N ILE A 23 12.75 14.65 -11.00
CA ILE A 23 12.57 14.76 -12.45
C ILE A 23 11.29 15.55 -12.77
N ILE A 24 10.21 15.24 -12.03
CA ILE A 24 8.93 15.93 -12.13
C ILE A 24 9.08 17.42 -11.84
N ARG A 25 9.74 17.82 -10.76
CA ARG A 25 9.94 19.23 -10.38
C ARG A 25 10.79 19.98 -11.39
N ARG A 26 11.91 19.39 -11.83
CA ARG A 26 12.80 20.00 -12.80
C ARG A 26 12.06 20.33 -14.11
N LYS A 27 11.38 19.34 -14.68
CA LYS A 27 10.65 19.57 -15.93
C LYS A 27 9.45 20.53 -15.80
N ARG A 28 8.84 20.59 -14.61
CA ARG A 28 7.78 21.59 -14.33
C ARG A 28 8.33 23.02 -14.33
N SER A 29 9.55 23.23 -13.80
CA SER A 29 10.22 24.55 -13.87
C SER A 29 10.61 24.96 -15.28
N GLU A 30 10.72 23.99 -16.21
CA GLU A 30 10.98 24.22 -17.64
C GLU A 30 9.70 24.52 -18.43
N GLY A 31 8.52 24.61 -17.77
CA GLY A 31 7.22 24.92 -18.40
C GLY A 31 6.61 23.76 -19.23
N ALA A 32 7.16 22.56 -19.13
CA ALA A 32 6.66 21.41 -19.88
C ALA A 32 5.27 20.94 -19.37
N ASP A 33 4.29 20.86 -20.26
CA ASP A 33 3.01 20.20 -19.98
C ASP A 33 3.22 18.69 -19.91
N ARG A 34 3.18 18.16 -18.67
CA ARG A 34 3.49 16.76 -18.41
C ARG A 34 2.32 16.01 -17.83
N ILE A 35 2.20 14.74 -18.26
CA ILE A 35 1.22 13.80 -17.74
C ILE A 35 1.95 12.75 -16.88
N SER A 36 1.59 12.71 -15.59
CA SER A 36 2.16 11.75 -14.65
C SER A 36 1.21 10.58 -14.43
N LEU A 37 1.66 9.39 -14.82
CA LEU A 37 1.04 8.10 -14.52
C LEU A 37 1.93 7.28 -13.56
N SER A 38 2.77 7.94 -12.74
CA SER A 38 3.79 7.28 -11.91
C SER A 38 3.38 7.11 -10.45
N ILE A 39 2.78 8.14 -9.84
CA ILE A 39 2.52 8.19 -8.40
C ILE A 39 1.11 7.67 -8.12
N GLY A 40 1.01 6.72 -7.20
CA GLY A 40 -0.26 6.19 -6.71
C GLY A 40 -0.89 7.10 -5.66
N ASP A 41 -1.21 8.33 -6.05
CA ASP A 41 -1.88 9.32 -5.22
C ASP A 41 -3.26 9.64 -5.82
N PRO A 42 -4.36 9.19 -5.17
CA PRO A 42 -5.71 9.46 -5.63
C PRO A 42 -5.93 10.93 -5.99
N ASP A 43 -6.41 11.17 -7.22
CA ASP A 43 -6.73 12.51 -7.76
C ASP A 43 -8.17 12.97 -7.43
N LEU A 44 -9.00 12.04 -6.94
CA LEU A 44 -10.36 12.33 -6.53
C LEU A 44 -10.39 12.89 -5.10
N PRO A 45 -11.31 13.82 -4.78
CA PRO A 45 -11.45 14.34 -3.43
C PRO A 45 -11.95 13.26 -2.47
N PRO A 46 -11.71 13.42 -1.15
CA PRO A 46 -12.38 12.61 -0.15
C PRO A 46 -13.91 12.66 -0.29
N PRO A 47 -14.63 11.60 0.06
CA PRO A 47 -16.11 11.58 0.03
C PRO A 47 -16.72 12.73 0.85
N LYS A 48 -17.88 13.21 0.41
CA LYS A 48 -18.57 14.34 1.06
C LYS A 48 -18.77 14.13 2.57
N ILE A 49 -19.10 12.89 2.99
CA ILE A 49 -19.26 12.56 4.41
C ILE A 49 -17.98 12.78 5.21
N VAL A 50 -16.80 12.52 4.62
CA VAL A 50 -15.50 12.79 5.26
C VAL A 50 -15.27 14.30 5.36
N LEU A 51 -15.49 15.04 4.26
CA LEU A 51 -15.28 16.48 4.21
C LEU A 51 -16.21 17.22 5.18
N ASP A 52 -17.49 16.83 5.25
CA ASP A 52 -18.46 17.44 6.18
C ASP A 52 -18.07 17.14 7.63
N SER A 53 -17.66 15.90 7.93
CA SER A 53 -17.18 15.53 9.26
C SER A 53 -15.90 16.26 9.65
N LEU A 54 -14.94 16.44 8.73
CA LEU A 54 -13.74 17.23 9.00
C LEU A 54 -14.08 18.67 9.40
N LYS A 55 -15.03 19.31 8.70
CA LYS A 55 -15.49 20.68 9.04
C LYS A 55 -16.16 20.74 10.41
N GLU A 56 -17.01 19.76 10.70
CA GLU A 56 -17.69 19.66 12.01
C GLU A 56 -16.70 19.47 13.15
N GLU A 57 -15.74 18.55 12.96
CA GLU A 57 -14.81 18.16 14.03
C GLU A 57 -13.67 19.14 14.25
N ILE A 58 -13.26 19.91 13.22
CA ILE A 58 -12.20 20.91 13.36
C ILE A 58 -12.64 22.14 14.16
N ASP A 59 -13.94 22.43 14.22
CA ASP A 59 -14.48 23.54 14.99
C ASP A 59 -14.55 23.25 16.50
N LYS A 60 -14.35 22.00 16.93
CA LYS A 60 -14.41 21.58 18.34
C LYS A 60 -13.05 21.77 19.01
N PRO A 61 -12.94 22.64 20.05
CA PRO A 61 -11.66 22.95 20.71
C PRO A 61 -10.94 21.71 21.29
N GLU A 62 -11.68 20.72 21.79
CA GLU A 62 -11.14 19.49 22.35
C GLU A 62 -10.41 18.62 21.35
N ASN A 63 -10.70 18.77 20.05
CA ASN A 63 -10.07 18.01 18.98
C ASN A 63 -8.70 18.57 18.57
N HIS A 64 -8.29 19.73 19.12
CA HIS A 64 -6.96 20.31 18.91
C HIS A 64 -5.93 19.90 19.97
N ARG A 65 -6.33 19.07 20.94
CA ARG A 65 -5.41 18.50 21.92
C ARG A 65 -4.75 17.26 21.37
N TYR A 66 -3.63 16.86 21.97
CA TYR A 66 -2.98 15.60 21.63
C TYR A 66 -3.97 14.43 21.66
N SER A 67 -3.89 13.58 20.66
CA SER A 67 -4.52 12.27 20.68
C SER A 67 -3.72 11.30 21.54
N PHE A 68 -4.31 10.19 21.93
CA PHE A 68 -3.54 9.06 22.42
C PHE A 68 -2.67 8.50 21.29
N SER A 69 -1.45 8.04 21.62
CA SER A 69 -0.55 7.48 20.60
C SER A 69 -1.13 6.24 19.89
N GLU A 70 -1.98 5.49 20.59
CA GLU A 70 -2.73 4.35 20.01
C GLU A 70 -3.96 4.76 19.19
N GLY A 71 -4.32 6.04 19.22
CA GLY A 71 -5.50 6.63 18.58
C GLY A 71 -6.73 6.71 19.46
N GLU A 72 -7.72 7.50 19.02
CA GLU A 72 -8.99 7.69 19.71
C GLU A 72 -9.77 6.38 19.74
N TYR A 73 -10.40 6.10 20.90
CA TYR A 73 -11.22 4.89 21.06
C TYR A 73 -12.34 4.80 20.01
N GLU A 74 -12.95 5.93 19.69
CA GLU A 74 -14.02 6.05 18.70
C GLU A 74 -13.60 5.56 17.32
N PHE A 75 -12.35 5.85 16.90
CA PHE A 75 -11.84 5.36 15.62
C PHE A 75 -11.52 3.86 15.68
N ARG A 76 -10.90 3.39 16.77
CA ARG A 76 -10.59 1.98 16.96
C ARG A 76 -11.86 1.12 17.04
N LEU A 77 -12.91 1.63 17.67
CA LEU A 77 -14.23 1.00 17.69
C LEU A 77 -14.84 0.94 16.28
N ALA A 78 -14.79 2.05 15.53
CA ALA A 78 -15.29 2.07 14.15
C ALA A 78 -14.55 1.07 13.23
N VAL A 79 -13.25 0.88 13.44
CA VAL A 79 -12.46 -0.16 12.74
C VAL A 79 -12.97 -1.55 13.10
N SER A 80 -13.20 -1.85 14.38
CA SER A 80 -13.74 -3.14 14.83
C SER A 80 -15.14 -3.41 14.25
N GLU A 81 -16.02 -2.41 14.28
CA GLU A 81 -17.36 -2.48 13.67
C GLU A 81 -17.28 -2.73 12.15
N TRP A 82 -16.34 -2.06 11.47
CA TRP A 82 -16.12 -2.25 10.03
C TRP A 82 -15.60 -3.66 9.72
N TYR A 83 -14.65 -4.20 10.49
CA TYR A 83 -14.15 -5.56 10.35
C TYR A 83 -15.25 -6.60 10.52
N LYS A 84 -16.14 -6.38 11.51
CA LYS A 84 -17.30 -7.27 11.69
C LYS A 84 -18.22 -7.28 10.48
N LYS A 85 -18.53 -6.10 9.94
CA LYS A 85 -19.40 -5.97 8.76
C LYS A 85 -18.73 -6.52 7.49
N ARG A 86 -17.48 -6.10 7.25
CA ARG A 86 -16.80 -6.33 5.97
C ARG A 86 -16.23 -7.75 5.82
N PHE A 87 -15.73 -8.33 6.90
CA PHE A 87 -15.01 -9.60 6.90
C PHE A 87 -15.62 -10.65 7.83
N ASN A 88 -16.67 -10.31 8.57
CA ASN A 88 -17.27 -11.13 9.64
C ASN A 88 -16.24 -11.51 10.75
N VAL A 89 -15.27 -10.64 11.00
CA VAL A 89 -14.22 -10.83 12.02
C VAL A 89 -14.51 -9.93 13.22
N ASN A 90 -14.53 -10.49 14.43
CA ASN A 90 -14.67 -9.75 15.67
C ASN A 90 -13.26 -9.35 16.17
N LEU A 91 -13.07 -8.09 16.53
CA LEU A 91 -11.84 -7.54 17.08
C LEU A 91 -12.13 -6.78 18.38
N ASP A 92 -11.27 -6.92 19.38
CA ASP A 92 -11.29 -6.05 20.56
C ASP A 92 -10.63 -4.71 20.19
N PRO A 93 -11.37 -3.59 20.20
CA PRO A 93 -10.83 -2.27 19.86
C PRO A 93 -9.72 -1.79 20.79
N ASN A 94 -9.58 -2.37 21.99
CA ASN A 94 -8.55 -1.99 22.96
C ASN A 94 -7.28 -2.80 22.84
N LYS A 95 -7.35 -4.01 22.26
CA LYS A 95 -6.22 -4.95 22.24
C LYS A 95 -5.73 -5.25 20.84
N GLU A 96 -6.66 -5.39 19.88
CA GLU A 96 -6.39 -5.89 18.53
C GLU A 96 -6.43 -4.79 17.45
N VAL A 97 -6.56 -3.52 17.85
CA VAL A 97 -6.64 -2.38 16.92
C VAL A 97 -5.72 -1.25 17.38
N ILE A 98 -4.99 -0.65 16.43
CA ILE A 98 -4.19 0.55 16.63
C ILE A 98 -4.31 1.51 15.45
N THR A 99 -4.42 2.81 15.74
CA THR A 99 -4.40 3.87 14.74
C THR A 99 -2.99 4.19 14.29
N LEU A 100 -2.82 4.50 13.02
CA LEU A 100 -1.52 4.80 12.39
C LEU A 100 -1.54 6.14 11.67
N ILE A 101 -0.40 6.82 11.59
CA ILE A 101 -0.18 7.99 10.72
C ILE A 101 0.02 7.50 9.27
N GLY A 102 -1.02 6.84 8.72
CA GLY A 102 -0.99 6.04 7.50
C GLY A 102 -0.30 4.69 7.72
N SER A 103 -0.63 3.67 6.91
CA SER A 103 -0.13 2.30 7.05
C SER A 103 1.41 2.20 7.01
N LYS A 104 2.08 3.06 6.25
CA LYS A 104 3.54 3.07 6.11
C LYS A 104 4.26 3.21 7.46
N GLU A 105 3.76 4.03 8.37
CA GLU A 105 4.32 4.19 9.72
C GLU A 105 4.28 2.86 10.48
N GLY A 106 3.13 2.18 10.48
CA GLY A 106 2.98 0.89 11.14
C GLY A 106 3.85 -0.21 10.52
N LEU A 107 3.97 -0.25 9.18
CA LEU A 107 4.86 -1.16 8.46
C LEU A 107 6.34 -0.97 8.85
N CYS A 108 6.77 0.25 9.15
CA CYS A 108 8.12 0.51 9.67
C CYS A 108 8.25 0.14 11.15
N ASN A 109 7.23 0.46 11.95
CA ASN A 109 7.29 0.28 13.39
C ASN A 109 7.15 -1.18 13.84
N ILE A 110 6.46 -2.03 13.07
CA ILE A 110 6.36 -3.46 13.40
C ILE A 110 7.74 -4.13 13.40
N ALA A 111 8.58 -3.79 12.44
CA ALA A 111 9.94 -4.29 12.39
C ALA A 111 10.79 -3.79 13.57
N ARG A 112 10.67 -2.51 13.93
CA ARG A 112 11.35 -1.94 15.12
C ARG A 112 10.92 -2.63 16.41
N ALA A 113 9.67 -3.11 16.50
CA ALA A 113 9.15 -3.77 17.69
C ALA A 113 9.65 -5.21 17.85
N PHE A 114 9.97 -5.90 16.75
CA PHE A 114 10.18 -7.37 16.81
C PHE A 114 11.49 -7.86 16.21
N LEU A 115 12.24 -7.03 15.47
CA LEU A 115 13.54 -7.43 14.92
C LEU A 115 14.70 -7.05 15.83
N ASN A 116 15.64 -7.98 15.97
CA ASN A 116 16.98 -7.75 16.46
C ASN A 116 17.96 -7.62 15.30
N GLU A 117 19.18 -7.15 15.59
CA GLU A 117 20.25 -7.04 14.60
C GLU A 117 20.50 -8.39 13.92
N GLY A 118 20.46 -8.40 12.59
CA GLY A 118 20.70 -9.57 11.77
C GLY A 118 19.53 -10.57 11.67
N ASP A 119 18.36 -10.30 12.25
CA ASP A 119 17.16 -11.08 11.99
C ASP A 119 16.76 -10.94 10.51
N ARG A 120 16.30 -12.04 9.92
CA ARG A 120 15.95 -12.09 8.49
C ARG A 120 14.46 -11.85 8.30
N VAL A 121 14.13 -11.17 7.19
CA VAL A 121 12.73 -10.84 6.82
C VAL A 121 12.50 -11.27 5.38
N LEU A 122 11.45 -12.05 5.14
CA LEU A 122 11.01 -12.36 3.78
C LEU A 122 10.29 -11.14 3.18
N VAL A 123 10.81 -10.66 2.08
CA VAL A 123 10.31 -9.48 1.37
C VAL A 123 9.98 -9.88 -0.06
N PRO A 124 8.75 -9.66 -0.56
CA PRO A 124 8.43 -9.96 -1.95
C PRO A 124 9.24 -9.08 -2.91
N ASP A 125 9.51 -9.60 -4.11
CA ASP A 125 10.21 -8.91 -5.20
C ASP A 125 9.53 -9.23 -6.54
N PRO A 126 8.87 -8.25 -7.24
CA PRO A 126 8.80 -6.82 -6.91
C PRO A 126 7.84 -6.51 -5.77
N ALA A 127 8.11 -5.40 -5.03
CA ALA A 127 7.25 -4.96 -3.94
C ALA A 127 7.33 -3.45 -3.67
N TYR A 128 6.48 -2.97 -2.80
CA TYR A 128 6.58 -1.63 -2.25
C TYR A 128 7.89 -1.51 -1.44
N PRO A 129 8.82 -0.58 -1.81
CA PRO A 129 10.18 -0.54 -1.25
C PRO A 129 10.25 -0.39 0.26
N VAL A 130 9.15 -0.01 0.92
CA VAL A 130 9.14 0.18 2.37
C VAL A 130 9.45 -1.10 3.13
N TYR A 131 9.06 -2.27 2.63
CA TYR A 131 9.26 -3.54 3.36
C TYR A 131 10.75 -3.86 3.55
N ALA A 132 11.54 -3.72 2.48
CA ALA A 132 13.00 -3.89 2.57
C ALA A 132 13.68 -2.71 3.28
N ASN A 133 13.38 -1.48 2.83
CA ASN A 133 14.16 -0.31 3.22
C ASN A 133 13.73 0.26 4.57
N GLY A 134 12.50 0.79 4.64
CA GLY A 134 12.00 1.51 5.83
C GLY A 134 11.71 0.59 7.01
N SER A 135 11.30 -0.63 6.74
CA SER A 135 10.98 -1.63 7.75
C SER A 135 12.23 -2.45 8.13
N THR A 136 12.72 -3.28 7.23
CA THR A 136 13.78 -4.27 7.54
C THR A 136 15.13 -3.63 7.80
N ILE A 137 15.71 -2.93 6.80
CA ILE A 137 17.09 -2.39 6.89
C ILE A 137 17.22 -1.36 8.02
N LEU A 138 16.29 -0.41 8.12
CA LEU A 138 16.35 0.61 9.17
C LEU A 138 16.12 0.06 10.58
N SER A 139 15.59 -1.17 10.71
CA SER A 139 15.45 -1.88 11.98
C SER A 139 16.60 -2.84 12.29
N GLY A 140 17.65 -2.86 11.47
CA GLY A 140 18.80 -3.75 11.65
C GLY A 140 18.61 -5.16 11.12
N GLY A 141 17.48 -5.43 10.44
CA GLY A 141 17.19 -6.72 9.82
C GLY A 141 17.83 -6.88 8.44
N VAL A 142 17.82 -8.10 7.93
CA VAL A 142 18.35 -8.49 6.63
C VAL A 142 17.22 -8.92 5.71
N PRO A 143 16.92 -8.21 4.61
CA PRO A 143 15.88 -8.61 3.68
C PRO A 143 16.31 -9.83 2.86
N ILE A 144 15.44 -10.84 2.80
CA ILE A 144 15.54 -12.02 1.94
C ILE A 144 14.43 -11.89 0.90
N TYR A 145 14.82 -11.67 -0.34
CA TYR A 145 13.87 -11.44 -1.42
C TYR A 145 13.24 -12.73 -1.92
N VAL A 146 11.91 -12.74 -1.98
CA VAL A 146 11.09 -13.83 -2.51
C VAL A 146 10.52 -13.39 -3.85
N PRO A 147 10.91 -14.02 -4.98
CA PRO A 147 10.44 -13.62 -6.29
C PRO A 147 8.92 -13.77 -6.45
N LEU A 148 8.28 -12.74 -6.97
CA LEU A 148 6.90 -12.76 -7.46
C LEU A 148 6.92 -12.78 -8.98
N LEU A 149 6.72 -13.95 -9.56
CA LEU A 149 6.82 -14.17 -11.00
C LEU A 149 5.45 -14.25 -11.66
N GLU A 150 5.36 -13.81 -12.91
CA GLU A 150 4.11 -13.82 -13.69
C GLU A 150 3.54 -15.23 -13.85
N GLU A 151 4.38 -16.22 -14.05
CA GLU A 151 4.01 -17.64 -14.18
C GLU A 151 3.27 -18.19 -12.94
N ASN A 152 3.51 -17.60 -11.76
CA ASN A 152 2.82 -17.92 -10.51
C ASN A 152 1.73 -16.88 -10.17
N GLY A 153 1.29 -16.06 -11.14
CA GLY A 153 0.32 -14.99 -10.88
C GLY A 153 0.82 -13.93 -9.90
N PHE A 154 2.13 -13.74 -9.77
CA PHE A 154 2.80 -12.87 -8.80
C PHE A 154 2.51 -13.26 -7.35
N LEU A 155 2.28 -14.54 -7.07
CA LEU A 155 2.24 -15.10 -5.73
C LEU A 155 3.63 -15.61 -5.32
N PRO A 156 4.00 -15.54 -4.03
CA PRO A 156 5.29 -16.04 -3.58
C PRO A 156 5.32 -17.57 -3.64
N HIS A 157 6.38 -18.09 -4.23
CA HIS A 157 6.68 -19.52 -4.18
C HIS A 157 7.60 -19.77 -2.99
N LEU A 158 7.07 -20.39 -1.93
CA LEU A 158 7.76 -20.52 -0.64
C LEU A 158 8.45 -21.89 -0.45
N GLU A 159 8.29 -22.82 -1.39
CA GLU A 159 9.02 -24.07 -1.38
C GLU A 159 10.53 -23.82 -1.46
N ASN A 160 11.27 -24.47 -0.59
CA ASN A 160 12.74 -24.36 -0.49
C ASN A 160 13.30 -22.98 -0.08
N VAL A 161 12.47 -22.06 0.39
CA VAL A 161 12.97 -20.81 0.99
C VAL A 161 13.72 -21.13 2.27
N ASN A 162 14.94 -20.63 2.38
CA ASN A 162 15.70 -20.80 3.62
C ASN A 162 15.12 -19.90 4.73
N VAL A 163 14.49 -20.52 5.70
CA VAL A 163 13.82 -19.85 6.85
C VAL A 163 14.72 -19.69 8.07
N ASP A 164 16.01 -20.04 7.99
CA ASP A 164 16.94 -19.84 9.11
C ASP A 164 16.97 -18.38 9.54
N ARG A 165 16.73 -18.14 10.84
CA ARG A 165 16.63 -16.81 11.45
C ARG A 165 15.58 -15.88 10.81
N VAL A 166 14.63 -16.38 10.03
CA VAL A 166 13.52 -15.58 9.52
C VAL A 166 12.55 -15.29 10.65
N LYS A 167 12.34 -14.02 10.93
CA LYS A 167 11.46 -13.55 12.01
C LYS A 167 10.12 -13.03 11.51
N MET A 168 10.10 -12.51 10.27
CA MET A 168 8.95 -11.79 9.73
C MET A 168 8.84 -12.00 8.22
N MET A 169 7.61 -11.95 7.70
CA MET A 169 7.31 -11.97 6.29
C MET A 169 6.31 -10.85 5.95
N PHE A 170 6.59 -10.09 4.89
CA PHE A 170 5.64 -9.14 4.31
C PHE A 170 4.89 -9.77 3.15
N VAL A 171 3.58 -9.51 3.11
CA VAL A 171 2.68 -9.92 2.04
C VAL A 171 1.77 -8.75 1.70
N ASN A 172 1.52 -8.48 0.43
CA ASN A 172 0.69 -7.36 -0.01
C ASN A 172 -0.24 -7.79 -1.16
N TYR A 173 -1.52 -7.92 -0.87
CA TYR A 173 -2.57 -8.16 -1.85
C TYR A 173 -3.86 -7.44 -1.44
N PRO A 174 -4.51 -6.70 -2.37
CA PRO A 174 -4.08 -6.44 -3.76
C PRO A 174 -2.72 -5.76 -3.84
N ASN A 175 -1.89 -6.19 -4.79
CA ASN A 175 -0.45 -5.92 -4.80
C ASN A 175 -0.09 -4.57 -5.44
N ASN A 176 0.84 -3.89 -4.85
CA ASN A 176 1.62 -2.81 -5.44
C ASN A 176 3.07 -3.30 -5.62
N PRO A 177 3.58 -3.47 -6.86
CA PRO A 177 3.15 -2.79 -8.09
C PRO A 177 2.30 -3.62 -9.07
N THR A 178 2.20 -4.94 -8.91
CA THR A 178 1.76 -5.86 -9.96
C THR A 178 0.25 -5.87 -10.21
N ALA A 179 -0.53 -5.30 -9.29
CA ALA A 179 -2.00 -5.39 -9.23
C ALA A 179 -2.53 -6.84 -9.07
N ALA A 180 -1.66 -7.79 -8.72
CA ALA A 180 -2.07 -9.15 -8.43
C ALA A 180 -3.03 -9.20 -7.24
N THR A 181 -3.89 -10.19 -7.25
CA THR A 181 -4.89 -10.44 -6.22
C THR A 181 -4.73 -11.83 -5.62
N VAL A 182 -5.27 -12.05 -4.46
CA VAL A 182 -5.21 -13.31 -3.73
C VAL A 182 -6.61 -13.77 -3.34
N THR A 183 -6.82 -15.06 -3.30
CA THR A 183 -8.00 -15.70 -2.72
C THR A 183 -7.78 -16.04 -1.25
N LEU A 184 -8.85 -16.29 -0.51
CA LEU A 184 -8.73 -16.73 0.89
C LEU A 184 -7.98 -18.08 1.01
N ARG A 185 -8.10 -18.97 0.00
CA ARG A 185 -7.34 -20.23 -0.05
C ARG A 185 -5.84 -19.99 -0.13
N GLU A 186 -5.41 -19.13 -1.05
CA GLU A 186 -3.99 -18.81 -1.20
C GLU A 186 -3.42 -18.09 0.03
N LEU A 187 -4.22 -17.22 0.69
CA LEU A 187 -3.82 -16.66 1.99
C LEU A 187 -3.67 -17.73 3.06
N LYS A 188 -4.52 -18.76 3.07
CA LYS A 188 -4.42 -19.86 4.03
C LYS A 188 -3.11 -20.64 3.86
N GLU A 189 -2.63 -20.82 2.63
CA GLU A 189 -1.35 -21.45 2.35
C GLU A 189 -0.18 -20.61 2.90
N LEU A 190 -0.25 -19.28 2.76
CA LEU A 190 0.75 -18.35 3.33
C LEU A 190 0.73 -18.32 4.87
N VAL A 191 -0.45 -18.38 5.47
CA VAL A 191 -0.62 -18.49 6.93
C VAL A 191 -0.04 -19.80 7.44
N GLY A 192 -0.32 -20.93 6.78
CA GLY A 192 0.25 -22.24 7.13
C GLY A 192 1.78 -22.20 7.12
N PHE A 193 2.38 -21.70 6.06
CA PHE A 193 3.85 -21.54 5.98
C PHE A 193 4.40 -20.69 7.13
N ALA A 194 3.75 -19.57 7.45
CA ALA A 194 4.22 -18.68 8.51
C ALA A 194 4.10 -19.34 9.91
N LEU A 195 3.03 -20.09 10.16
CA LEU A 195 2.82 -20.86 11.40
C LEU A 195 3.87 -21.97 11.56
N ASP A 196 4.06 -22.79 10.53
CA ASP A 196 4.99 -23.92 10.55
C ASP A 196 6.43 -23.47 10.83
N ASN A 197 6.78 -22.22 10.48
CA ASN A 197 8.11 -21.66 10.64
C ASN A 197 8.21 -20.60 11.75
N ASN A 198 7.14 -20.38 12.53
CA ASN A 198 7.09 -19.38 13.61
C ASN A 198 7.48 -17.96 13.13
N ILE A 199 6.92 -17.54 12.00
CA ILE A 199 7.20 -16.27 11.31
C ILE A 199 6.02 -15.30 11.54
N ILE A 200 6.30 -14.05 11.91
CA ILE A 200 5.30 -12.99 11.99
C ILE A 200 4.84 -12.64 10.58
N LEU A 201 3.54 -12.76 10.32
CA LEU A 201 2.93 -12.42 9.04
C LEU A 201 2.42 -10.97 9.05
N CYS A 202 3.07 -10.11 8.28
CA CYS A 202 2.67 -8.72 8.07
C CYS A 202 1.91 -8.59 6.74
N TYR A 203 0.58 -8.48 6.80
CA TYR A 203 -0.27 -8.38 5.62
C TYR A 203 -0.64 -6.92 5.34
N ASP A 204 -0.10 -6.35 4.26
CA ASP A 204 -0.46 -5.00 3.80
C ASP A 204 -1.66 -5.06 2.86
N ASN A 205 -2.84 -4.70 3.37
CA ASN A 205 -4.12 -4.74 2.68
C ASN A 205 -4.65 -3.32 2.36
N ALA A 206 -3.75 -2.41 2.04
CA ALA A 206 -4.07 -1.01 1.79
C ALA A 206 -5.06 -0.77 0.62
N TYR A 207 -5.19 -1.74 -0.28
CA TYR A 207 -6.04 -1.66 -1.46
C TYR A 207 -7.29 -2.56 -1.38
N SER A 208 -7.65 -3.05 -0.19
CA SER A 208 -8.78 -3.97 0.01
C SER A 208 -10.09 -3.46 -0.58
N GLU A 209 -10.30 -2.16 -0.60
CA GLU A 209 -11.54 -1.54 -1.06
C GLU A 209 -11.45 -0.94 -2.48
N ILE A 210 -10.29 -1.01 -3.12
CA ILE A 210 -10.12 -0.64 -4.53
C ILE A 210 -10.19 -1.91 -5.38
N THR A 211 -11.40 -2.37 -5.64
CA THR A 211 -11.67 -3.64 -6.33
C THR A 211 -12.65 -3.45 -7.48
N PHE A 212 -12.53 -4.29 -8.49
CA PHE A 212 -13.31 -4.20 -9.72
C PHE A 212 -14.15 -5.45 -9.94
N GLN A 213 -15.29 -5.29 -10.58
CA GLN A 213 -16.22 -6.38 -10.87
C GLN A 213 -16.61 -7.14 -9.57
N ASP A 214 -16.53 -8.45 -9.58
CA ASP A 214 -16.96 -9.31 -8.47
C ASP A 214 -15.81 -9.67 -7.52
N TYR A 215 -14.59 -9.15 -7.75
CA TYR A 215 -13.48 -9.44 -6.85
C TYR A 215 -13.65 -8.68 -5.54
N ARG A 216 -13.49 -9.42 -4.43
CA ARG A 216 -13.45 -8.88 -3.08
C ARG A 216 -12.16 -9.32 -2.40
N ALA A 217 -11.35 -8.36 -1.99
CA ALA A 217 -10.13 -8.67 -1.28
C ALA A 217 -10.44 -9.30 0.08
N PRO A 218 -9.82 -10.43 0.42
CA PRO A 218 -9.97 -11.05 1.73
C PRO A 218 -9.12 -10.34 2.78
N SER A 219 -9.47 -10.54 4.06
CA SER A 219 -8.62 -10.28 5.20
C SER A 219 -7.92 -11.57 5.62
N VAL A 220 -6.66 -11.49 6.01
CA VAL A 220 -5.94 -12.64 6.59
C VAL A 220 -6.58 -13.09 7.89
N LEU A 221 -7.24 -12.20 8.62
CA LEU A 221 -7.92 -12.50 9.90
C LEU A 221 -9.25 -13.27 9.73
N GLN A 222 -9.70 -13.53 8.49
CA GLN A 222 -10.76 -14.49 8.22
C GLN A 222 -10.30 -15.94 8.38
N ILE A 223 -9.00 -16.16 8.56
CA ILE A 223 -8.38 -17.44 8.84
C ILE A 223 -8.09 -17.45 10.34
N ASP A 224 -8.75 -18.34 11.09
CA ASP A 224 -8.69 -18.34 12.56
C ASP A 224 -7.23 -18.48 13.07
N GLU A 225 -6.46 -19.37 12.44
CA GLU A 225 -5.08 -19.63 12.79
C GLU A 225 -4.17 -18.40 12.59
N ALA A 226 -4.50 -17.50 11.68
CA ALA A 226 -3.74 -16.27 11.44
C ALA A 226 -3.73 -15.33 12.66
N ARG A 227 -4.73 -15.42 13.55
CA ARG A 227 -4.77 -14.62 14.78
C ARG A 227 -3.59 -14.86 15.72
N GLU A 228 -2.90 -15.96 15.57
CA GLU A 228 -1.72 -16.28 16.39
C GLU A 228 -0.48 -15.50 15.95
N ILE A 229 -0.36 -15.18 14.64
CA ILE A 229 0.89 -14.72 14.04
C ILE A 229 0.77 -13.50 13.14
N ALA A 230 -0.45 -13.05 12.82
CA ALA A 230 -0.63 -12.01 11.80
C ALA A 230 -0.98 -10.63 12.38
N VAL A 231 -0.50 -9.62 11.68
CA VAL A 231 -0.94 -8.23 11.75
C VAL A 231 -1.28 -7.73 10.36
N GLU A 232 -2.44 -7.11 10.20
CA GLU A 232 -2.95 -6.59 8.94
C GLU A 232 -2.98 -5.06 8.96
N PHE A 233 -2.54 -4.42 7.87
CA PHE A 233 -2.41 -2.98 7.74
C PHE A 233 -3.37 -2.43 6.69
N HIS A 234 -4.09 -1.36 7.04
CA HIS A 234 -5.03 -0.65 6.17
C HIS A 234 -4.74 0.83 6.06
N SER A 235 -5.13 1.43 4.94
CA SER A 235 -4.91 2.84 4.67
C SER A 235 -6.17 3.55 4.19
N CYS A 236 -6.67 4.51 4.96
CA CYS A 236 -7.76 5.38 4.51
C CYS A 236 -7.34 6.28 3.34
N SER A 237 -6.04 6.43 3.11
CA SER A 237 -5.49 7.16 1.95
C SER A 237 -6.02 6.62 0.63
N LYS A 238 -6.25 5.30 0.54
CA LYS A 238 -6.67 4.63 -0.69
C LYS A 238 -8.19 4.47 -0.74
N THR A 239 -8.76 3.94 0.33
CA THR A 239 -10.21 3.67 0.45
C THR A 239 -11.06 4.94 0.35
N PHE A 240 -10.59 6.05 0.95
CA PHE A 240 -11.36 7.29 1.08
C PHE A 240 -10.67 8.52 0.48
N ASN A 241 -9.67 8.33 -0.38
CA ASN A 241 -8.89 9.42 -0.99
C ASN A 241 -8.31 10.41 0.05
N MET A 242 -7.92 9.92 1.22
CA MET A 242 -7.42 10.72 2.35
C MET A 242 -5.89 10.72 2.45
N THR A 243 -5.18 10.78 1.32
CA THR A 243 -3.70 10.68 1.30
C THR A 243 -3.03 11.75 2.14
N GLY A 244 -3.50 12.99 2.04
CA GLY A 244 -2.99 14.14 2.82
C GLY A 244 -3.34 14.09 4.30
N SER A 245 -4.40 13.36 4.68
CA SER A 245 -4.88 13.28 6.07
C SER A 245 -4.02 12.37 6.97
N ARG A 246 -3.16 11.52 6.38
CA ARG A 246 -2.24 10.66 7.11
C ARG A 246 -2.93 9.75 8.14
N ILE A 247 -3.95 8.98 7.75
CA ILE A 247 -4.71 8.08 8.60
C ILE A 247 -4.75 6.66 8.03
N GLY A 248 -4.51 5.69 8.88
CA GLY A 248 -4.60 4.26 8.65
C GLY A 248 -4.74 3.53 9.98
N PHE A 249 -4.71 2.22 9.93
CA PHE A 249 -4.78 1.40 11.14
C PHE A 249 -4.10 0.04 10.90
N ALA A 250 -3.73 -0.62 12.00
CA ALA A 250 -3.35 -2.02 12.00
C ALA A 250 -4.26 -2.80 12.95
N VAL A 251 -4.50 -4.05 12.60
CA VAL A 251 -5.32 -4.98 13.38
C VAL A 251 -4.67 -6.36 13.40
N GLY A 252 -4.96 -7.16 14.42
CA GLY A 252 -4.48 -8.54 14.47
C GLY A 252 -4.08 -8.99 15.87
N ASN A 253 -3.08 -9.83 15.94
CA ASN A 253 -2.62 -10.44 17.18
C ASN A 253 -2.35 -9.38 18.27
N GLU A 254 -2.92 -9.58 19.47
CA GLU A 254 -2.82 -8.65 20.60
C GLU A 254 -1.36 -8.29 20.94
N ARG A 255 -0.45 -9.26 20.88
CA ARG A 255 0.97 -9.04 21.19
C ARG A 255 1.68 -8.21 20.12
N LEU A 256 1.32 -8.40 18.84
CA LEU A 256 1.85 -7.61 17.73
C LEU A 256 1.34 -6.16 17.80
N ILE A 257 0.07 -5.97 18.14
CA ILE A 257 -0.52 -4.63 18.37
C ILE A 257 0.10 -3.96 19.60
N GLU A 258 0.36 -4.69 20.68
CA GLU A 258 1.09 -4.16 21.85
C GLU A 258 2.51 -3.69 21.48
N GLY A 259 3.23 -4.46 20.67
CA GLY A 259 4.54 -4.07 20.14
C GLY A 259 4.51 -2.76 19.37
N LEU A 260 3.55 -2.62 18.43
CA LEU A 260 3.32 -1.37 17.71
C LEU A 260 3.01 -0.20 18.65
N ARG A 261 2.15 -0.42 19.64
CA ARG A 261 1.76 0.59 20.65
C ARG A 261 2.98 1.07 21.44
N LYS A 262 3.86 0.17 21.86
CA LYS A 262 5.09 0.52 22.59
C LYS A 262 6.03 1.38 21.74
N VAL A 263 6.31 1.00 20.50
CA VAL A 263 7.17 1.78 19.60
C VAL A 263 6.54 3.12 19.27
N LYS A 264 5.25 3.13 18.94
CA LYS A 264 4.53 4.33 18.56
C LYS A 264 4.49 5.36 19.69
N SER A 265 4.28 4.94 20.95
CA SER A 265 4.29 5.84 22.13
C SER A 265 5.62 6.57 22.35
N GLN A 266 6.73 6.07 21.76
CA GLN A 266 8.05 6.70 21.81
C GLN A 266 8.39 7.46 20.51
N THR A 267 7.53 7.40 19.50
CA THR A 267 7.79 7.94 18.16
C THR A 267 6.91 9.15 17.84
N ASP A 268 5.61 9.07 18.17
CA ASP A 268 4.61 10.10 17.84
C ASP A 268 3.43 10.09 18.81
N SER A 269 2.54 11.09 18.67
CA SER A 269 1.32 11.24 19.48
C SER A 269 0.04 10.95 18.67
N GLY A 270 0.15 10.20 17.58
CA GLY A 270 -0.98 9.84 16.74
C GLY A 270 -1.45 10.93 15.77
N PRO A 271 -2.36 10.59 14.86
CA PRO A 271 -2.99 11.56 13.97
C PRO A 271 -3.92 12.52 14.72
N PRO A 272 -4.19 13.72 14.19
CA PRO A 272 -5.16 14.64 14.77
C PRO A 272 -6.54 13.99 14.99
N LYS A 273 -7.21 14.33 16.11
CA LYS A 273 -8.49 13.73 16.51
C LYS A 273 -9.58 13.94 15.46
N TYR A 274 -9.71 15.15 14.91
CA TYR A 274 -10.70 15.45 13.88
C TYR A 274 -10.53 14.60 12.60
N ILE A 275 -9.31 14.18 12.28
CA ILE A 275 -9.06 13.26 11.15
C ILE A 275 -9.54 11.84 11.49
N GLN A 276 -9.25 11.38 12.70
CA GLN A 276 -9.67 10.06 13.15
C GLN A 276 -11.20 9.95 13.20
N LEU A 277 -11.88 10.97 13.74
CA LEU A 277 -13.34 11.02 13.84
C LEU A 277 -14.01 11.05 12.46
N ALA A 278 -13.46 11.81 11.50
CA ALA A 278 -13.96 11.82 10.13
C ALA A 278 -13.78 10.45 9.43
N ALA A 279 -12.64 9.79 9.64
CA ALA A 279 -12.42 8.46 9.11
C ALA A 279 -13.33 7.40 9.77
N ALA A 280 -13.57 7.50 11.09
CA ALA A 280 -14.54 6.66 11.80
C ALA A 280 -15.95 6.75 11.20
N LYS A 281 -16.38 7.97 10.90
CA LYS A 281 -17.69 8.21 10.27
C LYS A 281 -17.81 7.57 8.89
N ALA A 282 -16.72 7.60 8.10
CA ALA A 282 -16.68 6.94 6.79
C ALA A 282 -16.71 5.41 6.91
N LEU A 283 -15.95 4.81 7.84
CA LEU A 283 -15.97 3.36 8.06
C LEU A 283 -17.35 2.84 8.48
N ARG A 284 -18.09 3.60 9.28
CA ARG A 284 -19.43 3.23 9.74
C ARG A 284 -20.51 3.23 8.65
N THR A 285 -20.24 3.82 7.48
CA THR A 285 -21.17 3.82 6.34
C THR A 285 -21.29 2.49 5.63
N TYR A 286 -20.44 1.51 5.95
CA TYR A 286 -20.57 0.17 5.40
C TYR A 286 -21.82 -0.53 5.95
N GLU A 287 -22.58 -1.14 5.06
CA GLU A 287 -23.74 -1.96 5.37
C GLU A 287 -23.42 -3.41 5.02
N GLU A 288 -23.23 -4.24 6.04
CA GLU A 288 -22.76 -5.62 5.87
C GLU A 288 -21.44 -5.65 5.07
N GLU A 289 -21.29 -6.62 4.17
CA GLU A 289 -20.12 -6.75 3.30
C GLU A 289 -20.06 -5.71 2.16
N ASN A 290 -21.10 -4.88 1.99
CA ASN A 290 -21.21 -4.00 0.85
C ASN A 290 -20.54 -2.65 1.12
N PRO A 291 -19.59 -2.24 0.26
CA PRO A 291 -19.03 -0.91 0.35
C PRO A 291 -20.10 0.16 0.04
N PRO A 292 -20.01 1.34 0.68
CA PRO A 292 -20.95 2.42 0.47
C PRO A 292 -20.90 2.93 -0.97
N LYS A 293 -21.97 3.63 -1.37
CA LYS A 293 -22.15 4.12 -2.74
C LYS A 293 -20.92 4.90 -3.26
N PHE A 294 -20.34 5.77 -2.46
CA PHE A 294 -19.18 6.57 -2.87
C PHE A 294 -17.92 5.71 -3.14
N VAL A 295 -17.72 4.59 -2.42
CA VAL A 295 -16.62 3.66 -2.72
C VAL A 295 -16.87 2.95 -4.04
N LYS A 296 -18.13 2.53 -4.29
CA LYS A 296 -18.52 1.93 -5.58
C LYS A 296 -18.30 2.91 -6.75
N GLU A 297 -18.65 4.18 -6.58
CA GLU A 297 -18.45 5.22 -7.59
C GLU A 297 -16.97 5.47 -7.89
N ILE A 298 -16.11 5.54 -6.85
CA ILE A 298 -14.65 5.65 -7.00
C ILE A 298 -14.11 4.44 -7.78
N ASN A 299 -14.52 3.23 -7.40
CA ASN A 299 -14.08 2.01 -8.07
C ASN A 299 -14.54 1.96 -9.55
N GLN A 300 -15.74 2.43 -9.86
CA GLN A 300 -16.20 2.55 -11.25
C GLN A 300 -15.36 3.52 -12.08
N ILE A 301 -14.91 4.64 -11.49
CA ILE A 301 -14.00 5.58 -12.17
C ILE A 301 -12.67 4.90 -12.47
N TYR A 302 -12.05 4.26 -11.47
CA TYR A 302 -10.77 3.55 -11.68
C TYR A 302 -10.91 2.36 -12.64
N TYR A 303 -12.04 1.66 -12.62
CA TYR A 303 -12.29 0.58 -13.56
C TYR A 303 -12.35 1.07 -15.02
N ARG A 304 -13.10 2.16 -15.31
CA ARG A 304 -13.12 2.77 -16.64
C ARG A 304 -11.74 3.23 -17.09
N ARG A 305 -10.97 3.86 -16.20
CA ARG A 305 -9.59 4.27 -16.46
C ARG A 305 -8.69 3.08 -16.77
N ALA A 306 -8.85 1.98 -16.04
CA ALA A 306 -8.12 0.74 -16.30
C ALA A 306 -8.47 0.15 -17.67
N GLN A 307 -9.75 0.08 -18.02
CA GLN A 307 -10.19 -0.38 -19.34
C GLN A 307 -9.60 0.47 -20.47
N LEU A 308 -9.63 1.78 -20.30
CA LEU A 308 -9.04 2.73 -21.26
C LEU A 308 -7.53 2.47 -21.40
N LEU A 309 -6.80 2.55 -20.31
CA LEU A 309 -5.33 2.45 -20.31
C LEU A 309 -4.86 1.09 -20.85
N VAL A 310 -5.45 -0.02 -20.39
CA VAL A 310 -5.09 -1.37 -20.86
C VAL A 310 -5.34 -1.52 -22.35
N ARG A 311 -6.47 -1.03 -22.88
CA ARG A 311 -6.76 -1.06 -24.30
C ARG A 311 -5.70 -0.29 -25.10
N GLU A 312 -5.40 0.95 -24.69
CA GLU A 312 -4.42 1.79 -25.38
C GLU A 312 -3.02 1.21 -25.30
N LEU A 313 -2.55 0.73 -24.13
CA LEU A 313 -1.23 0.10 -23.99
C LEU A 313 -1.09 -1.13 -24.90
N LYS A 314 -2.12 -1.98 -24.97
CA LYS A 314 -2.13 -3.12 -25.89
C LYS A 314 -2.08 -2.69 -27.38
N SER A 315 -2.74 -1.60 -27.74
CA SER A 315 -2.67 -1.05 -29.10
C SER A 315 -1.29 -0.49 -29.46
N LEU A 316 -0.49 -0.17 -28.45
CA LEU A 316 0.93 0.23 -28.57
C LEU A 316 1.91 -0.95 -28.51
N GLY A 317 1.40 -2.19 -28.45
CA GLY A 317 2.23 -3.40 -28.41
C GLY A 317 2.73 -3.79 -27.03
N LEU A 318 2.27 -3.14 -25.96
CA LEU A 318 2.65 -3.47 -24.60
C LEU A 318 1.76 -4.58 -24.02
N GLU A 319 2.37 -5.63 -23.49
CA GLU A 319 1.65 -6.69 -22.80
C GLU A 319 1.27 -6.27 -21.39
N CYS A 320 -0.01 -6.30 -21.06
CA CYS A 320 -0.52 -6.07 -19.71
C CYS A 320 -1.85 -6.79 -19.50
N GLN A 321 -2.18 -7.03 -18.21
CA GLN A 321 -3.45 -7.64 -17.83
C GLN A 321 -4.41 -6.57 -17.30
N MET A 322 -5.71 -6.83 -17.44
CA MET A 322 -6.75 -6.02 -16.78
C MET A 322 -6.68 -6.26 -15.27
N PRO A 323 -6.43 -5.25 -14.43
CA PRO A 323 -6.37 -5.43 -12.99
C PRO A 323 -7.76 -5.77 -12.43
N LYS A 324 -7.81 -6.65 -11.43
CA LYS A 324 -9.02 -6.93 -10.64
C LYS A 324 -9.15 -6.00 -9.43
N ALA A 325 -8.07 -5.33 -9.07
CA ALA A 325 -7.99 -4.44 -7.93
C ALA A 325 -6.83 -3.44 -8.08
N THR A 326 -6.69 -2.53 -7.14
CA THR A 326 -5.77 -1.41 -7.12
C THR A 326 -6.10 -0.35 -8.18
N PHE A 327 -5.32 0.70 -8.23
CA PHE A 327 -5.34 1.66 -9.33
C PHE A 327 -4.01 1.64 -10.11
N TYR A 328 -3.46 0.41 -10.31
CA TYR A 328 -2.25 0.20 -11.09
C TYR A 328 -2.48 -0.72 -12.27
N VAL A 329 -1.73 -0.46 -13.35
CA VAL A 329 -1.55 -1.37 -14.46
C VAL A 329 -0.07 -1.71 -14.53
N TRP A 330 0.26 -3.00 -14.52
CA TRP A 330 1.61 -3.53 -14.65
C TRP A 330 1.80 -4.03 -16.06
N ALA A 331 2.71 -3.40 -16.81
CA ALA A 331 2.89 -3.68 -18.23
C ALA A 331 4.35 -4.05 -18.54
N LYS A 332 4.57 -5.02 -19.44
CA LYS A 332 5.90 -5.35 -19.96
C LYS A 332 6.37 -4.24 -20.88
N CYS A 333 7.64 -3.85 -20.76
CA CYS A 333 8.26 -2.82 -21.59
C CYS A 333 9.32 -3.35 -22.56
N GLY A 334 9.53 -4.66 -22.60
CA GLY A 334 10.40 -5.31 -23.60
C GLY A 334 11.88 -4.99 -23.49
N GLY A 335 12.40 -4.77 -22.26
CA GLY A 335 13.81 -4.47 -22.03
C GLY A 335 14.02 -3.67 -20.74
N SER A 336 15.00 -2.74 -20.72
CA SER A 336 15.29 -1.91 -19.56
C SER A 336 14.12 -0.98 -19.23
N SER A 337 13.56 -1.16 -18.02
CA SER A 337 12.48 -0.32 -17.52
C SER A 337 12.90 1.14 -17.38
N VAL A 338 14.18 1.39 -17.04
CA VAL A 338 14.74 2.75 -16.92
C VAL A 338 14.83 3.42 -18.30
N ASP A 339 15.30 2.71 -19.31
CA ASP A 339 15.41 3.28 -20.66
C ASP A 339 14.04 3.50 -21.30
N PHE A 340 13.07 2.65 -20.99
CA PHE A 340 11.70 2.86 -21.39
C PHE A 340 11.13 4.17 -20.77
N ILE A 341 11.37 4.41 -19.47
CA ILE A 341 10.94 5.66 -18.83
C ILE A 341 11.66 6.88 -19.42
N LYS A 342 12.95 6.77 -19.79
CA LYS A 342 13.64 7.87 -20.48
C LYS A 342 12.97 8.25 -21.79
N LYS A 343 12.60 7.25 -22.63
CA LYS A 343 11.83 7.50 -23.86
C LYS A 343 10.49 8.16 -23.58
N MET A 344 9.72 7.69 -22.59
CA MET A 344 8.47 8.32 -22.19
C MET A 344 8.65 9.79 -21.78
N LEU A 345 9.78 10.12 -21.14
CA LEU A 345 10.10 11.49 -20.74
C LEU A 345 10.36 12.44 -21.95
N GLU A 346 10.76 11.93 -23.11
CA GLU A 346 10.92 12.71 -24.33
C GLU A 346 9.58 13.31 -24.79
N VAL A 347 8.49 12.58 -24.58
CA VAL A 347 7.13 13.02 -24.90
C VAL A 347 6.36 13.55 -23.67
N ASN A 348 7.07 13.89 -22.59
CA ASN A 348 6.51 14.42 -21.34
C ASN A 348 5.45 13.52 -20.67
N VAL A 349 5.60 12.20 -20.77
CA VAL A 349 4.83 11.20 -20.01
C VAL A 349 5.73 10.54 -18.98
N VAL A 350 5.22 10.31 -17.77
CA VAL A 350 5.98 9.69 -16.67
C VAL A 350 5.22 8.49 -16.12
N ALA A 351 5.89 7.35 -15.99
CA ALA A 351 5.42 6.19 -15.23
C ALA A 351 6.52 5.73 -14.26
N ALA A 352 6.30 4.66 -13.53
CA ALA A 352 7.29 4.14 -12.58
C ALA A 352 8.03 2.93 -13.16
N PRO A 353 9.38 2.97 -13.27
CA PRO A 353 10.14 1.83 -13.77
C PRO A 353 10.05 0.65 -12.80
N GLY A 354 9.90 -0.56 -13.34
CA GLY A 354 9.70 -1.75 -12.55
C GLY A 354 10.88 -2.11 -11.65
N ILE A 355 12.12 -1.88 -12.12
CA ILE A 355 13.34 -2.10 -11.31
C ILE A 355 13.30 -1.35 -9.96
N GLY A 356 12.57 -0.26 -9.87
CA GLY A 356 12.42 0.50 -8.63
C GLY A 356 11.57 -0.19 -7.56
N PHE A 357 10.93 -1.29 -7.90
CA PHE A 357 10.18 -2.14 -6.98
C PHE A 357 10.95 -3.43 -6.62
N GLY A 358 12.11 -3.67 -7.24
CA GLY A 358 12.93 -4.84 -7.03
C GLY A 358 13.46 -5.41 -8.35
N LYS A 359 14.37 -6.37 -8.25
CA LYS A 359 15.05 -6.95 -9.42
C LYS A 359 14.08 -7.66 -10.36
N GLN A 360 13.06 -8.36 -9.81
CA GLN A 360 12.06 -9.05 -10.61
C GLN A 360 11.04 -8.09 -11.26
N GLY A 361 11.11 -6.80 -10.92
CA GLY A 361 10.36 -5.75 -11.62
C GLY A 361 11.02 -5.27 -12.91
N GLU A 362 12.27 -5.67 -13.20
CA GLU A 362 12.93 -5.28 -14.46
C GLU A 362 12.17 -5.88 -15.66
N GLY A 363 12.10 -5.14 -16.74
CA GLY A 363 11.28 -5.49 -17.90
C GLY A 363 9.82 -5.07 -17.81
N TYR A 364 9.42 -4.45 -16.69
CA TYR A 364 8.06 -3.95 -16.47
C TYR A 364 8.02 -2.45 -16.15
N VAL A 365 6.85 -1.86 -16.34
CA VAL A 365 6.53 -0.48 -15.95
C VAL A 365 5.18 -0.46 -15.23
N ARG A 366 5.10 0.24 -14.09
CA ARG A 366 3.85 0.49 -13.40
C ARG A 366 3.23 1.81 -13.84
N PHE A 367 2.01 1.75 -14.36
CA PHE A 367 1.17 2.90 -14.64
C PHE A 367 0.14 3.08 -13.53
N SER A 368 -0.10 4.32 -13.11
CA SER A 368 -1.13 4.68 -12.14
C SER A 368 -2.38 5.23 -12.85
N LEU A 369 -3.55 4.85 -12.36
CA LEU A 369 -4.86 5.32 -12.83
C LEU A 369 -5.32 6.61 -12.13
N THR A 370 -4.48 7.21 -11.31
CA THR A 370 -4.77 8.44 -10.53
C THR A 370 -4.58 9.70 -11.38
N CYS A 371 -5.23 9.71 -12.54
CA CYS A 371 -5.18 10.76 -13.54
C CYS A 371 -6.49 10.75 -14.33
N PRO A 372 -7.08 11.90 -14.73
CA PRO A 372 -8.31 11.96 -15.50
C PRO A 372 -8.23 11.21 -16.84
N GLU A 373 -9.38 10.72 -17.33
CA GLU A 373 -9.46 9.89 -18.54
C GLU A 373 -8.93 10.59 -19.80
N ASP A 374 -9.17 11.90 -19.93
CA ASP A 374 -8.65 12.74 -21.02
C ASP A 374 -7.12 12.80 -20.99
N LYS A 375 -6.52 12.93 -19.80
CA LYS A 375 -5.07 12.92 -19.64
C LYS A 375 -4.46 11.53 -19.89
N ILE A 376 -5.16 10.46 -19.55
CA ILE A 376 -4.73 9.09 -19.89
C ILE A 376 -4.72 8.91 -21.44
N LYS A 377 -5.76 9.37 -22.14
CA LYS A 377 -5.80 9.33 -23.61
C LYS A 377 -4.65 10.13 -24.22
N GLU A 378 -4.47 11.36 -23.78
CA GLU A 378 -3.41 12.25 -24.23
C GLU A 378 -2.02 11.62 -24.01
N ALA A 379 -1.79 10.99 -22.84
CA ALA A 379 -0.53 10.27 -22.57
C ALA A 379 -0.29 9.14 -23.58
N CYS A 380 -1.32 8.34 -23.87
CA CYS A 380 -1.22 7.26 -24.84
C CYS A 380 -1.00 7.74 -26.28
N GLU A 381 -1.63 8.86 -26.66
CA GLU A 381 -1.40 9.50 -27.96
C GLU A 381 0.06 9.97 -28.09
N ARG A 382 0.60 10.60 -27.06
CA ARG A 382 2.03 10.99 -27.02
C ARG A 382 2.96 9.79 -27.11
N LEU A 383 2.66 8.68 -26.39
CA LEU A 383 3.46 7.46 -26.43
C LEU A 383 3.47 6.82 -27.82
N ARG A 384 2.41 6.96 -28.61
CA ARG A 384 2.32 6.40 -29.98
C ARG A 384 3.38 6.95 -30.93
N SER A 385 3.98 8.10 -30.62
CA SER A 385 5.04 8.70 -31.44
C SER A 385 6.42 8.11 -31.18
N ILE A 386 6.58 7.29 -30.12
CA ILE A 386 7.88 6.75 -29.67
C ILE A 386 7.91 5.22 -29.51
N LEU A 387 6.76 4.56 -29.54
CA LEU A 387 6.57 3.11 -29.49
C LEU A 387 6.08 2.59 -30.84
#